data_8c0e59ab4b4798e12de1e0a082518a7b
#
_entry.id   8c0e59ab4b4798e12de1e0a082518a7b
#
_cell.length_a   1.000
_cell.length_b   1.000
_cell.length_c   1.000
_cell.angle_alpha   90.00
_cell.angle_beta   90.00
_cell.angle_gamma   90.00
#
_symmetry.space_group_name_H-M   'P 1'
#
loop_
_entity.id
_entity.type
_entity.pdbx_description
1 polymer ?
#
loop_
_entity_poly.entity_id
_entity_poly.type
_entity_poly.pdbx_seq_one_letter_code
_entity_poly.pdbx_strand_id
1 'polypeptide(L)'
;MFTIRKATTEDIPLIHKMAQEVFPATYADILSPDQLDYMMEWMYSITNLHKQMEEEGHIYYIAFKGDIPAGYVSIQPEGEDLFHLQKIYVLPSFQGKHLGKLLFEQAVKAIKEIHPTPCEMLLNVNRNNKALRFYEYMGMKKVDEGDFAIGNGYYMNDYIMGLTI
;
A
#
# COMPACT_ATOMS: atom_id res chain seq x y z
N MET A 1 4.42 -5.11 21.19
CA MET A 1 3.39 -5.76 20.37
C MET A 1 2.66 -4.72 19.54
N PHE A 2 2.35 -5.05 18.30
CA PHE A 2 1.60 -4.17 17.41
C PHE A 2 0.11 -4.49 17.44
N THR A 3 -0.70 -3.45 17.36
CA THR A 3 -2.15 -3.59 17.16
C THR A 3 -2.50 -2.97 15.81
N ILE A 4 -3.49 -3.53 15.14
CA ILE A 4 -3.93 -3.04 13.83
C ILE A 4 -5.44 -2.80 13.89
N ARG A 5 -5.88 -1.63 13.43
CA ARG A 5 -7.30 -1.30 13.36
C ARG A 5 -7.68 -0.71 12.01
N LYS A 6 -8.94 -0.85 11.65
CA LYS A 6 -9.48 -0.23 10.44
C LYS A 6 -9.49 1.29 10.62
N ALA A 7 -9.05 2.01 9.60
CA ALA A 7 -9.08 3.46 9.59
C ALA A 7 -10.45 3.99 9.17
N THR A 8 -10.74 5.20 9.64
CA THR A 8 -11.89 5.98 9.20
C THR A 8 -11.39 7.26 8.52
N THR A 9 -12.30 8.05 7.97
CA THR A 9 -11.92 9.35 7.37
C THR A 9 -11.30 10.31 8.38
N GLU A 10 -11.55 10.12 9.68
CA GLU A 10 -10.91 10.91 10.74
C GLU A 10 -9.40 10.64 10.84
N ASP A 11 -8.93 9.50 10.32
CA ASP A 11 -7.52 9.12 10.31
C ASP A 11 -6.75 9.67 9.10
N ILE A 12 -7.41 10.34 8.17
CA ILE A 12 -6.76 10.84 6.95
C ILE A 12 -5.57 11.76 7.25
N PRO A 13 -5.65 12.72 8.19
CA PRO A 13 -4.48 13.51 8.55
C PRO A 13 -3.30 12.66 9.03
N LEU A 14 -3.57 11.58 9.76
CA LEU A 14 -2.54 10.67 10.24
C LEU A 14 -1.90 9.89 9.09
N ILE A 15 -2.71 9.36 8.17
CA ILE A 15 -2.21 8.65 6.99
C ILE A 15 -1.35 9.57 6.14
N HIS A 16 -1.80 10.80 5.91
CA HIS A 16 -1.05 11.83 5.19
C HIS A 16 0.32 12.08 5.83
N LYS A 17 0.34 12.23 7.15
CA LYS A 17 1.58 12.47 7.90
C LYS A 17 2.54 11.28 7.82
N MET A 18 2.05 10.06 7.98
CA MET A 18 2.88 8.87 7.86
C MET A 18 3.46 8.74 6.45
N ALA A 19 2.67 9.01 5.43
CA ALA A 19 3.12 8.96 4.04
C ALA A 19 4.24 9.95 3.76
N GLN A 20 4.18 11.16 4.32
CA GLN A 20 5.23 12.17 4.19
C GLN A 20 6.58 11.68 4.73
N GLU A 21 6.57 10.78 5.71
CA GLU A 21 7.79 10.20 6.25
C GLU A 21 8.25 8.99 5.42
N VAL A 22 7.35 8.09 5.12
CA VAL A 22 7.69 6.77 4.57
C VAL A 22 7.93 6.79 3.06
N PHE A 23 7.17 7.58 2.32
CA PHE A 23 7.22 7.54 0.86
C PHE A 23 8.53 8.11 0.31
N PRO A 24 8.98 9.31 0.72
CA PRO A 24 10.28 9.81 0.28
C PRO A 24 11.44 8.90 0.73
N ALA A 25 11.40 8.35 1.94
CA ALA A 25 12.43 7.45 2.43
C ALA A 25 12.55 6.18 1.58
N THR A 26 11.41 5.68 1.07
CA THR A 26 11.39 4.48 0.23
C THR A 26 11.89 4.74 -1.18
N TYR A 27 11.54 5.89 -1.78
CA TYR A 27 11.71 6.14 -3.20
C TYR A 27 12.75 7.21 -3.56
N ALA A 28 13.44 7.80 -2.58
CA ALA A 28 14.42 8.86 -2.83
C ALA A 28 15.52 8.47 -3.83
N ASP A 29 15.94 7.20 -3.82
CA ASP A 29 16.98 6.67 -4.71
C ASP A 29 16.41 6.09 -6.02
N ILE A 30 15.09 6.06 -6.17
CA ILE A 30 14.42 5.41 -7.30
C ILE A 30 13.79 6.44 -8.22
N LEU A 31 13.17 7.48 -7.65
CA LEU A 31 12.41 8.50 -8.37
C LEU A 31 13.07 9.87 -8.25
N SER A 32 12.87 10.73 -9.25
CA SER A 32 13.29 12.12 -9.17
C SER A 32 12.52 12.86 -8.08
N PRO A 33 13.07 13.95 -7.50
CA PRO A 33 12.33 14.77 -6.54
C PRO A 33 10.99 15.28 -7.07
N ASP A 34 10.94 15.68 -8.33
CA ASP A 34 9.71 16.19 -8.96
C ASP A 34 8.65 15.09 -9.07
N GLN A 35 9.06 13.87 -9.44
CA GLN A 35 8.13 12.75 -9.51
C GLN A 35 7.64 12.33 -8.12
N LEU A 36 8.51 12.36 -7.12
CA LEU A 36 8.13 12.12 -5.73
C LEU A 36 7.04 13.10 -5.27
N ASP A 37 7.23 14.39 -5.52
CA ASP A 37 6.27 15.43 -5.16
C ASP A 37 4.94 15.22 -5.88
N TYR A 38 4.99 14.90 -7.17
CA TYR A 38 3.81 14.62 -7.97
C TYR A 38 3.03 13.43 -7.39
N MET A 39 3.73 12.33 -7.10
CA MET A 39 3.10 11.11 -6.59
C MET A 39 2.56 11.30 -5.17
N MET A 40 3.27 12.05 -4.32
CA MET A 40 2.78 12.38 -2.98
C MET A 40 1.46 13.13 -3.04
N GLU A 41 1.35 14.13 -3.91
CA GLU A 41 0.11 14.88 -4.09
C GLU A 41 -0.99 13.98 -4.65
N TRP A 42 -0.69 13.22 -5.68
CA TRP A 42 -1.65 12.34 -6.34
C TRP A 42 -2.18 11.24 -5.43
N MET A 43 -1.30 10.59 -4.68
CA MET A 43 -1.67 9.42 -3.86
C MET A 43 -2.13 9.80 -2.46
N TYR A 44 -1.62 10.89 -1.89
CA TYR A 44 -1.68 11.14 -0.46
C TYR A 44 -2.16 12.53 -0.06
N SER A 45 -2.57 13.38 -0.98
CA SER A 45 -3.19 14.65 -0.58
C SER A 45 -4.45 14.35 0.24
N ILE A 46 -4.79 15.24 1.16
CA ILE A 46 -6.00 15.07 2.00
C ILE A 46 -7.23 14.87 1.12
N THR A 47 -7.38 15.68 0.08
CA THR A 47 -8.49 15.58 -0.87
C THR A 47 -8.54 14.20 -1.55
N ASN A 48 -7.39 13.72 -2.04
CA ASN A 48 -7.34 12.44 -2.75
C ASN A 48 -7.50 11.24 -1.81
N LEU A 49 -7.05 11.35 -0.56
CA LEU A 49 -7.31 10.31 0.44
C LEU A 49 -8.82 10.20 0.75
N HIS A 50 -9.51 11.33 0.87
CA HIS A 50 -10.97 11.32 1.00
C HIS A 50 -11.64 10.64 -0.19
N LYS A 51 -11.22 11.00 -1.40
CA LYS A 51 -11.75 10.39 -2.63
C LYS A 51 -11.53 8.88 -2.67
N GLN A 52 -10.33 8.43 -2.32
CA GLN A 52 -10.01 7.00 -2.25
C GLN A 52 -10.95 6.25 -1.30
N MET A 53 -11.14 6.78 -0.10
CA MET A 53 -11.92 6.11 0.93
C MET A 53 -13.42 6.22 0.72
N GLU A 54 -13.90 7.36 0.25
CA GLU A 54 -15.33 7.63 0.12
C GLU A 54 -15.92 7.27 -1.24
N GLU A 55 -15.13 7.32 -2.31
CA GLU A 55 -15.62 7.12 -3.68
C GLU A 55 -15.01 5.91 -4.38
N GLU A 56 -13.72 5.59 -4.11
CA GLU A 56 -12.99 4.56 -4.85
C GLU A 56 -12.91 3.22 -4.11
N GLY A 57 -13.44 3.13 -2.92
CA GLY A 57 -13.54 1.88 -2.18
C GLY A 57 -12.25 1.41 -1.52
N HIS A 58 -11.26 2.29 -1.34
CA HIS A 58 -10.05 1.93 -0.60
C HIS A 58 -10.35 1.73 0.88
N ILE A 59 -9.82 0.65 1.44
CA ILE A 59 -9.95 0.33 2.86
C ILE A 59 -8.56 0.34 3.47
N TYR A 60 -8.36 1.21 4.45
CA TYR A 60 -7.09 1.37 5.15
C TYR A 60 -7.11 0.72 6.53
N TYR A 61 -5.98 0.13 6.89
CA TYR A 61 -5.71 -0.35 8.25
C TYR A 61 -4.43 0.30 8.75
N ILE A 62 -4.42 0.73 10.00
CA ILE A 62 -3.26 1.39 10.61
C ILE A 62 -2.75 0.51 11.75
N ALA A 63 -1.44 0.32 11.78
CA ALA A 63 -0.75 -0.39 12.84
C ALA A 63 -0.18 0.59 13.85
N PHE A 64 -0.27 0.23 15.12
CA PHE A 64 0.24 1.01 16.24
C PHE A 64 1.10 0.13 17.15
N LYS A 65 2.12 0.76 17.74
CA LYS A 65 2.80 0.19 18.90
C LYS A 65 2.43 1.06 20.10
N GLY A 66 1.52 0.54 20.97
CA GLY A 66 0.87 1.39 21.93
C GLY A 66 0.05 2.47 21.22
N ASP A 67 0.32 3.73 21.50
CA ASP A 67 -0.35 4.86 20.85
C ASP A 67 0.46 5.42 19.67
N ILE A 68 1.60 4.83 19.34
CA ILE A 68 2.50 5.33 18.31
C ILE A 68 2.16 4.69 16.96
N PRO A 69 1.80 5.48 15.95
CA PRO A 69 1.57 4.96 14.60
C PRO A 69 2.83 4.34 14.04
N ALA A 70 2.73 3.15 13.46
CA ALA A 70 3.88 2.37 13.02
C ALA A 70 3.87 2.02 11.53
N GLY A 71 2.71 2.00 10.92
CA GLY A 71 2.58 1.65 9.51
C GLY A 71 1.12 1.56 9.07
N TYR A 72 0.91 1.28 7.80
CA TYR A 72 -0.44 1.17 7.24
C TYR A 72 -0.47 0.26 6.02
N VAL A 73 -1.66 -0.22 5.70
CA VAL A 73 -1.93 -1.02 4.51
C VAL A 73 -3.30 -0.62 3.96
N SER A 74 -3.45 -0.65 2.64
CA SER A 74 -4.74 -0.40 2.02
C SER A 74 -5.03 -1.41 0.92
N ILE A 75 -6.31 -1.79 0.83
CA ILE A 75 -6.84 -2.68 -0.19
C ILE A 75 -7.98 -2.00 -0.93
N GLN A 76 -8.24 -2.45 -2.16
CA GLN A 76 -9.34 -1.95 -2.98
C GLN A 76 -9.95 -3.09 -3.78
N PRO A 77 -11.28 -3.30 -3.70
CA PRO A 77 -11.97 -4.21 -4.62
C PRO A 77 -11.90 -3.62 -6.04
N GLU A 78 -11.46 -4.42 -7.01
CA GLU A 78 -11.33 -3.98 -8.40
C GLU A 78 -12.22 -4.78 -9.36
N GLY A 79 -12.82 -5.85 -8.89
CA GLY A 79 -13.68 -6.71 -9.68
C GLY A 79 -14.37 -7.71 -8.79
N GLU A 80 -15.12 -8.63 -9.40
CA GLU A 80 -15.88 -9.62 -8.64
C GLU A 80 -14.98 -10.51 -7.78
N ASP A 81 -13.89 -11.00 -8.38
CA ASP A 81 -12.94 -11.90 -7.71
C ASP A 81 -11.54 -11.28 -7.69
N LEU A 82 -11.44 -9.96 -7.68
CA LEU A 82 -10.16 -9.25 -7.81
C LEU A 82 -10.05 -8.12 -6.81
N PHE A 83 -8.94 -8.14 -6.06
CA PHE A 83 -8.58 -7.10 -5.11
C PHE A 83 -7.18 -6.58 -5.42
N HIS A 84 -6.93 -5.32 -5.11
CA HIS A 84 -5.62 -4.71 -5.21
C HIS A 84 -5.12 -4.33 -3.82
N LEU A 85 -3.93 -4.78 -3.46
CA LEU A 85 -3.22 -4.26 -2.30
C LEU A 85 -2.53 -2.98 -2.76
N GLN A 86 -3.13 -1.84 -2.45
CA GLN A 86 -2.71 -0.57 -2.99
C GLN A 86 -1.46 -0.01 -2.31
N LYS A 87 -1.39 -0.15 -0.98
CA LYS A 87 -0.30 0.43 -0.19
C LYS A 87 0.01 -0.47 0.99
N ILE A 88 1.30 -0.64 1.27
CA ILE A 88 1.78 -1.32 2.46
C ILE A 88 3.13 -0.71 2.83
N TYR A 89 3.18 -0.02 3.98
CA TYR A 89 4.37 0.71 4.41
C TYR A 89 4.55 0.61 5.92
N VAL A 90 5.82 0.50 6.33
CA VAL A 90 6.24 0.50 7.73
C VAL A 90 7.13 1.72 7.93
N LEU A 91 6.85 2.52 8.95
CA LEU A 91 7.68 3.67 9.28
C LEU A 91 9.11 3.22 9.60
N PRO A 92 10.14 4.02 9.25
CA PRO A 92 11.54 3.61 9.39
C PRO A 92 11.90 3.10 10.80
N SER A 93 11.38 3.72 11.84
CA SER A 93 11.63 3.33 13.22
C SER A 93 11.12 1.94 13.60
N PHE A 94 10.21 1.38 12.81
CA PHE A 94 9.57 0.09 13.08
C PHE A 94 9.91 -1.00 12.07
N GLN A 95 10.80 -0.71 11.13
CA GLN A 95 11.28 -1.72 10.17
C GLN A 95 12.13 -2.79 10.85
N GLY A 96 12.15 -3.99 10.29
CA GLY A 96 12.90 -5.12 10.86
C GLY A 96 12.23 -5.79 12.05
N LYS A 97 10.94 -5.51 12.31
CA LYS A 97 10.19 -6.05 13.45
C LYS A 97 8.99 -6.89 13.03
N HIS A 98 8.99 -7.39 11.80
CA HIS A 98 7.94 -8.23 11.20
C HIS A 98 6.59 -7.55 11.05
N LEU A 99 6.52 -6.22 11.13
CA LEU A 99 5.26 -5.48 10.98
C LEU A 99 4.72 -5.58 9.55
N GLY A 100 5.61 -5.58 8.55
CA GLY A 100 5.19 -5.76 7.15
C GLY A 100 4.39 -7.05 6.94
N LYS A 101 4.85 -8.13 7.56
CA LYS A 101 4.14 -9.42 7.52
C LYS A 101 2.76 -9.32 8.16
N LEU A 102 2.66 -8.67 9.32
CA LEU A 102 1.38 -8.48 10.00
C LEU A 102 0.40 -7.66 9.17
N LEU A 103 0.89 -6.60 8.53
CA LEU A 103 0.06 -5.77 7.64
C LEU A 103 -0.40 -6.53 6.41
N PHE A 104 0.47 -7.33 5.80
CA PHE A 104 0.12 -8.17 4.67
C PHE A 104 -0.96 -9.19 5.06
N GLU A 105 -0.77 -9.86 6.19
CA GLU A 105 -1.74 -10.82 6.72
C GLU A 105 -3.08 -10.16 7.03
N GLN A 106 -3.06 -8.92 7.54
CA GLN A 106 -4.28 -8.15 7.77
C GLN A 106 -5.02 -7.87 6.46
N ALA A 107 -4.30 -7.54 5.39
CA ALA A 107 -4.90 -7.33 4.07
C ALA A 107 -5.60 -8.60 3.58
N VAL A 108 -4.92 -9.74 3.64
CA VAL A 108 -5.50 -11.03 3.24
C VAL A 108 -6.74 -11.35 4.08
N LYS A 109 -6.66 -11.19 5.38
CA LYS A 109 -7.78 -11.42 6.29
C LYS A 109 -8.99 -10.54 5.94
N ALA A 110 -8.76 -9.27 5.71
CA ALA A 110 -9.81 -8.31 5.35
C ALA A 110 -10.48 -8.70 4.03
N ILE A 111 -9.68 -9.09 3.03
CA ILE A 111 -10.21 -9.55 1.75
C ILE A 111 -11.06 -10.81 1.93
N LYS A 112 -10.60 -11.77 2.72
CA LYS A 112 -11.34 -13.02 2.95
C LYS A 112 -12.63 -12.80 3.74
N GLU A 113 -12.70 -11.77 4.57
CA GLU A 113 -13.95 -11.38 5.25
C GLU A 113 -14.96 -10.79 4.28
N ILE A 114 -14.50 -10.04 3.28
CA ILE A 114 -15.36 -9.47 2.23
C ILE A 114 -15.75 -10.54 1.20
N HIS A 115 -14.81 -11.41 0.85
CA HIS A 115 -14.93 -12.38 -0.26
C HIS A 115 -14.42 -13.75 0.21
N PRO A 116 -15.25 -14.57 0.88
CA PRO A 116 -14.82 -15.85 1.46
C PRO A 116 -14.36 -16.91 0.44
N THR A 117 -14.84 -16.82 -0.80
CA THR A 117 -14.42 -17.75 -1.86
C THR A 117 -13.08 -17.34 -2.47
N PRO A 118 -12.39 -18.22 -3.22
CA PRO A 118 -11.09 -17.89 -3.81
C PRO A 118 -11.14 -16.64 -4.69
N CYS A 119 -10.11 -15.80 -4.57
CA CYS A 119 -9.97 -14.58 -5.38
C CYS A 119 -8.49 -14.25 -5.57
N GLU A 120 -8.21 -13.29 -6.44
CA GLU A 120 -6.85 -12.81 -6.69
C GLU A 120 -6.59 -11.51 -5.95
N MET A 121 -5.40 -11.43 -5.34
CA MET A 121 -4.87 -10.17 -4.80
C MET A 121 -3.66 -9.76 -5.63
N LEU A 122 -3.73 -8.59 -6.25
CA LEU A 122 -2.63 -8.02 -7.02
C LEU A 122 -2.00 -6.85 -6.29
N LEU A 123 -0.75 -6.56 -6.60
CA LEU A 123 -0.11 -5.31 -6.22
C LEU A 123 0.89 -4.87 -7.29
N ASN A 124 1.11 -3.57 -7.34
CA ASN A 124 2.16 -2.97 -8.15
C ASN A 124 3.37 -2.68 -7.26
N VAL A 125 4.56 -3.05 -7.72
CA VAL A 125 5.81 -2.74 -7.03
C VAL A 125 6.83 -2.24 -8.03
N ASN A 126 7.47 -1.11 -7.74
CA ASN A 126 8.52 -0.58 -8.60
C ASN A 126 9.62 -1.64 -8.78
N ARG A 127 10.09 -1.81 -10.01
CA ARG A 127 11.10 -2.84 -10.35
C ARG A 127 12.40 -2.69 -9.56
N ASN A 128 12.69 -1.50 -9.04
CA ASN A 128 13.88 -1.21 -8.23
C ASN A 128 13.59 -1.16 -6.72
N ASN A 129 12.37 -1.46 -6.29
CA ASN A 129 12.00 -1.45 -4.89
C ASN A 129 12.47 -2.75 -4.23
N LYS A 130 13.20 -2.62 -3.12
CA LYS A 130 13.71 -3.75 -2.34
C LYS A 130 12.59 -4.63 -1.76
N ALA A 131 11.39 -4.10 -1.62
CA ALA A 131 10.23 -4.83 -1.12
C ALA A 131 9.80 -6.01 -2.01
N LEU A 132 10.28 -6.08 -3.25
CA LEU A 132 9.98 -7.20 -4.14
C LEU A 132 10.24 -8.56 -3.49
N ARG A 133 11.39 -8.70 -2.81
CA ARG A 133 11.75 -9.95 -2.11
C ARG A 133 10.78 -10.29 -0.99
N PHE A 134 10.29 -9.28 -0.28
CA PHE A 134 9.31 -9.48 0.76
C PHE A 134 8.01 -10.05 0.19
N TYR A 135 7.54 -9.52 -0.94
CA TYR A 135 6.32 -10.00 -1.58
C TYR A 135 6.49 -11.43 -2.08
N GLU A 136 7.64 -11.77 -2.65
CA GLU A 136 7.96 -13.13 -3.06
C GLU A 136 7.97 -14.08 -1.85
N TYR A 137 8.56 -13.64 -0.73
CA TYR A 137 8.56 -14.41 0.51
C TYR A 137 7.13 -14.65 1.03
N MET A 138 6.22 -13.70 0.86
CA MET A 138 4.83 -13.84 1.24
C MET A 138 4.01 -14.71 0.28
N GLY A 139 4.64 -15.25 -0.76
CA GLY A 139 4.01 -16.18 -1.71
C GLY A 139 3.52 -15.56 -2.98
N MET A 140 3.74 -14.26 -3.20
CA MET A 140 3.34 -13.60 -4.44
C MET A 140 4.28 -13.96 -5.59
N LYS A 141 3.73 -13.93 -6.81
CA LYS A 141 4.48 -14.19 -8.03
C LYS A 141 4.28 -13.04 -9.00
N LYS A 142 5.32 -12.76 -9.79
CA LYS A 142 5.22 -11.79 -10.87
C LYS A 142 4.25 -12.34 -11.93
N VAL A 143 3.20 -11.59 -12.21
CA VAL A 143 2.20 -11.97 -13.22
C VAL A 143 2.23 -11.05 -14.43
N ASP A 144 2.76 -9.83 -14.29
CA ASP A 144 2.87 -8.87 -15.39
C ASP A 144 3.91 -7.81 -15.05
N GLU A 145 4.22 -6.95 -16.02
CA GLU A 145 5.05 -5.76 -15.83
C GLU A 145 4.70 -4.71 -16.86
N GLY A 146 5.01 -3.45 -16.57
CA GLY A 146 4.77 -2.37 -17.50
C GLY A 146 5.31 -1.04 -17.02
N ASP A 147 5.24 -0.07 -17.91
CA ASP A 147 5.55 1.33 -17.66
C ASP A 147 4.21 2.08 -17.71
N PHE A 148 3.63 2.31 -16.56
CA PHE A 148 2.26 2.85 -16.44
C PHE A 148 2.31 4.36 -16.37
N ALA A 149 1.66 5.03 -17.32
CA ALA A 149 1.54 6.49 -17.31
C ALA A 149 0.63 6.92 -16.16
N ILE A 150 1.12 7.85 -15.33
CA ILE A 150 0.39 8.38 -14.18
C ILE A 150 0.06 9.87 -14.32
N GLY A 151 0.28 10.43 -15.51
CA GLY A 151 0.04 11.83 -15.81
C GLY A 151 1.30 12.67 -15.69
N ASN A 152 1.22 13.89 -16.17
CA ASN A 152 2.31 14.89 -16.15
C ASN A 152 3.64 14.38 -16.75
N GLY A 153 3.57 13.39 -17.64
CA GLY A 153 4.77 12.80 -18.28
C GLY A 153 5.51 11.79 -17.41
N TYR A 154 4.97 11.42 -16.26
CA TYR A 154 5.60 10.46 -15.36
C TYR A 154 5.06 9.04 -15.56
N TYR A 155 5.89 8.06 -15.21
CA TYR A 155 5.57 6.64 -15.32
C TYR A 155 5.89 5.90 -14.03
N MET A 156 5.08 4.89 -13.71
CA MET A 156 5.39 3.88 -12.73
C MET A 156 5.95 2.66 -13.49
N ASN A 157 7.20 2.33 -13.23
CA ASN A 157 7.89 1.20 -13.88
C ASN A 157 7.79 0.00 -12.95
N ASP A 158 6.71 -0.76 -13.07
CA ASP A 158 6.32 -1.74 -12.07
C ASP A 158 6.33 -3.17 -12.57
N TYR A 159 6.55 -4.08 -11.62
CA TYR A 159 6.03 -5.44 -11.72
C TYR A 159 4.63 -5.47 -11.11
N ILE A 160 3.76 -6.30 -11.66
CA ILE A 160 2.50 -6.65 -11.01
C ILE A 160 2.69 -8.03 -10.39
N MET A 161 2.51 -8.09 -9.07
CA MET A 161 2.59 -9.32 -8.29
C MET A 161 1.18 -9.81 -8.00
N GLY A 162 1.00 -11.13 -8.00
CA GLY A 162 -0.30 -11.74 -7.75
C GLY A 162 -0.23 -12.89 -6.77
N LEU A 163 -1.34 -13.08 -6.05
CA LEU A 163 -1.52 -14.18 -5.10
C LEU A 163 -2.98 -14.62 -5.10
N THR A 164 -3.20 -15.91 -5.30
CA THR A 164 -4.55 -16.48 -5.13
C THR A 164 -4.78 -16.74 -3.65
N ILE A 165 -5.85 -16.23 -3.13
CA ILE A 165 -6.19 -16.36 -1.71
C ILE A 165 -7.61 -16.88 -1.48
#